data_561a17a39d1223a557ad2ae84035c0b1
#
_entry.id   561a17a39d1223a557ad2ae84035c0b1
#
_cell.length_a   1.000
_cell.length_b   1.000
_cell.length_c   1.000
_cell.angle_alpha   90.00
_cell.angle_beta   90.00
_cell.angle_gamma   90.00
#
_symmetry.space_group_name_H-M   'P 1'
#
loop_
_entity.id
_entity.type
_entity.pdbx_description
1 polymer ?
#
loop_
_entity_poly.entity_id
_entity_poly.type
_entity_poly.pdbx_seq_one_letter_code
_entity_poly.pdbx_strand_id
1 'polypeptide(L)'
;MENLNNQEAVGLLEVFGLVCAFLAADAGCKAADVRLEVFDKNKPANADALPVPLLVTVKFRGSIADVEEAMRAAEAVATAHKGVVSKHIIARPTQIQKKC
;
A
#
# COMPACT_ATOMS: atom_id res chain seq x y z
N MET A 1 -24.89 7.45 -2.65
CA MET A 1 -24.17 7.39 -2.68
C MET A 1 -22.88 7.65 -3.24
N GLU A 2 -22.74 8.60 -4.05
CA GLU A 2 -21.50 8.97 -4.54
C GLU A 2 -20.65 9.45 -3.44
N ASN A 3 -21.23 9.82 -2.36
CA ASN A 3 -20.45 10.29 -1.25
C ASN A 3 -19.48 9.28 -0.73
N LEU A 4 -19.80 8.04 -0.92
CA LEU A 4 -18.92 7.00 -0.44
C LEU A 4 -17.56 7.07 -1.10
N ASN A 5 -17.54 7.47 -2.34
CA ASN A 5 -16.28 7.57 -3.03
C ASN A 5 -15.40 8.64 -2.45
N ASN A 6 -16.01 9.70 -1.95
CA ASN A 6 -15.24 10.77 -1.38
C ASN A 6 -14.65 10.40 -0.03
N GLN A 7 -15.15 9.32 0.54
CA GLN A 7 -14.66 8.88 1.82
C GLN A 7 -13.59 7.82 1.69
N GLU A 8 -13.27 7.49 0.48
CA GLU A 8 -12.29 6.44 0.27
C GLU A 8 -10.89 6.95 0.64
N ALA A 9 -10.13 6.09 1.26
CA ALA A 9 -8.77 6.41 1.63
C ALA A 9 -7.83 5.50 0.87
N VAL A 10 -6.57 5.89 0.82
CA VAL A 10 -5.53 5.13 0.15
C VAL A 10 -4.37 4.99 1.11
N GLY A 11 -3.91 3.77 1.31
CA GLY A 11 -2.71 3.53 2.11
C GLY A 11 -1.61 2.99 1.22
N LEU A 12 -0.43 3.53 1.37
CA LEU A 12 0.73 3.12 0.59
C LEU A 12 1.82 2.65 1.53
N LEU A 13 2.32 1.46 1.28
CA LEU A 13 3.41 0.91 2.07
C LEU A 13 4.51 0.48 1.11
N GLU A 14 5.69 1.06 1.27
CA GLU A 14 6.82 0.69 0.45
C GLU A 14 7.69 -0.27 1.23
N VAL A 15 8.01 -1.40 0.64
CA VAL A 15 8.78 -2.42 1.32
C VAL A 15 9.89 -2.91 0.42
N PHE A 16 10.89 -3.49 1.03
CA PHE A 16 11.96 -4.14 0.30
C PHE A 16 11.60 -5.59 0.09
N GLY A 17 11.68 -6.00 -1.16
CA GLY A 17 11.55 -7.41 -1.48
C GLY A 17 10.14 -7.83 -1.82
N LEU A 18 10.02 -8.65 -2.84
CA LEU A 18 8.73 -9.09 -3.32
C LEU A 18 8.03 -10.00 -2.33
N VAL A 19 8.78 -10.85 -1.66
CA VAL A 19 8.18 -11.75 -0.69
C VAL A 19 7.58 -10.95 0.46
N CYS A 20 8.32 -9.95 0.94
CA CYS A 20 7.83 -9.10 2.01
C CYS A 20 6.56 -8.38 1.57
N ALA A 21 6.54 -7.91 0.32
CA ALA A 21 5.37 -7.23 -0.20
C ALA A 21 4.15 -8.14 -0.21
N PHE A 22 4.32 -9.37 -0.66
CA PHE A 22 3.20 -10.30 -0.71
C PHE A 22 2.70 -10.66 0.68
N LEU A 23 3.61 -10.85 1.63
CA LEU A 23 3.19 -11.18 2.98
C LEU A 23 2.45 -10.00 3.62
N ALA A 24 2.94 -8.79 3.38
CA ALA A 24 2.28 -7.61 3.91
C ALA A 24 0.92 -7.42 3.26
N ALA A 25 0.83 -7.63 1.95
CA ALA A 25 -0.42 -7.48 1.23
C ALA A 25 -1.45 -8.47 1.74
N ASP A 26 -1.03 -9.70 1.95
CA ASP A 26 -1.92 -10.73 2.45
C ASP A 26 -2.44 -10.38 3.84
N ALA A 27 -1.54 -9.91 4.70
CA ALA A 27 -1.94 -9.55 6.06
C ALA A 27 -2.95 -8.42 6.06
N GLY A 28 -2.71 -7.41 5.21
CA GLY A 28 -3.62 -6.28 5.15
C GLY A 28 -4.99 -6.69 4.64
N CYS A 29 -5.04 -7.51 3.62
CA CYS A 29 -6.30 -7.94 3.05
C CYS A 29 -7.07 -8.82 4.01
N LYS A 30 -6.38 -9.56 4.86
CA LYS A 30 -7.07 -10.39 5.82
C LYS A 30 -7.57 -9.59 7.01
N ALA A 31 -6.97 -8.46 7.28
CA ALA A 31 -7.33 -7.67 8.45
C ALA A 31 -8.53 -6.77 8.20
N ALA A 32 -8.77 -6.37 6.96
CA ALA A 32 -9.82 -5.39 6.67
C ALA A 32 -10.32 -5.56 5.26
N ASP A 33 -11.43 -4.88 4.98
CA ASP A 33 -12.07 -4.95 3.66
C ASP A 33 -11.48 -3.86 2.78
N VAL A 34 -10.40 -4.19 2.11
CA VAL A 34 -9.69 -3.23 1.25
C VAL A 34 -9.44 -3.84 -0.11
N ARG A 35 -9.23 -2.97 -1.09
CA ARG A 35 -8.80 -3.39 -2.41
C ARG A 35 -7.30 -3.22 -2.48
N LEU A 36 -6.65 -4.15 -3.14
CA LEU A 36 -5.20 -4.22 -3.14
C LEU A 36 -4.60 -4.01 -4.51
N GLU A 37 -3.52 -3.23 -4.56
CA GLU A 37 -2.70 -3.12 -5.76
C GLU A 37 -1.25 -3.19 -5.32
N VAL A 38 -0.44 -3.87 -6.11
CA VAL A 38 0.97 -4.01 -5.79
C VAL A 38 1.77 -3.54 -7.00
N PHE A 39 2.72 -2.63 -6.78
CA PHE A 39 3.53 -2.08 -7.84
C PHE A 39 4.99 -2.32 -7.58
N ASP A 40 5.71 -2.63 -8.65
CA ASP A 40 7.15 -2.71 -8.57
C ASP A 40 7.71 -1.32 -8.79
N LYS A 41 8.26 -0.75 -7.75
CA LYS A 41 8.74 0.60 -7.82
C LYS A 41 10.08 0.70 -8.53
N ASN A 42 10.80 -0.38 -8.58
CA ASN A 42 12.06 -0.42 -9.28
C ASN A 42 11.86 -0.98 -10.65
N LYS A 43 11.68 -0.08 -11.61
CA LYS A 43 11.45 -0.53 -12.94
C LYS A 43 12.33 0.21 -13.88
N PRO A 44 13.61 0.06 -13.79
CA PRO A 44 14.53 0.84 -14.59
C PRO A 44 14.53 0.40 -16.04
N ALA A 45 15.01 1.26 -16.89
CA ALA A 45 15.10 0.96 -18.29
C ALA A 45 15.97 -0.25 -18.52
N ASN A 46 17.00 -0.42 -17.70
CA ASN A 46 17.85 -1.60 -17.86
C ASN A 46 17.55 -2.55 -16.72
N ALA A 47 16.34 -3.02 -16.69
CA ALA A 47 15.89 -3.87 -15.61
C ALA A 47 16.71 -5.14 -15.49
N ASP A 48 17.30 -5.59 -16.54
CA ASP A 48 18.09 -6.80 -16.48
C ASP A 48 19.34 -6.61 -15.65
N ALA A 49 19.70 -5.38 -15.36
CA ALA A 49 20.86 -5.14 -14.51
C ALA A 49 20.56 -5.47 -13.05
N LEU A 50 19.29 -5.53 -12.70
CA LEU A 50 18.89 -5.82 -11.32
C LEU A 50 18.17 -7.14 -11.30
N PRO A 51 18.71 -8.12 -10.62
CA PRO A 51 18.09 -9.44 -10.65
C PRO A 51 16.75 -9.52 -9.97
N VAL A 52 16.49 -8.66 -8.99
CA VAL A 52 15.21 -8.71 -8.29
C VAL A 52 14.73 -7.31 -8.00
N PRO A 53 13.43 -7.14 -7.90
CA PRO A 53 12.89 -5.84 -7.52
C PRO A 53 13.23 -5.57 -6.07
N LEU A 54 13.74 -4.41 -5.82
CA LEU A 54 14.13 -4.04 -4.48
C LEU A 54 13.01 -3.35 -3.74
N LEU A 55 12.32 -2.47 -4.42
CA LEU A 55 11.29 -1.68 -3.79
C LEU A 55 9.94 -2.00 -4.39
N VAL A 56 8.99 -2.33 -3.55
CA VAL A 56 7.64 -2.66 -4.00
C VAL A 56 6.67 -1.83 -3.19
N THR A 57 5.69 -1.25 -3.87
CA THR A 57 4.65 -0.48 -3.23
C THR A 57 3.40 -1.33 -3.12
N VAL A 58 2.89 -1.46 -1.90
CA VAL A 58 1.63 -2.13 -1.63
C VAL A 58 0.60 -1.05 -1.37
N LYS A 59 -0.49 -1.06 -2.11
CA LYS A 59 -1.50 -0.03 -2.03
C LYS A 59 -2.84 -0.63 -1.63
N PHE A 60 -3.44 -0.07 -0.60
CA PHE A 60 -4.76 -0.49 -0.14
C PHE A 60 -5.75 0.65 -0.34
N ARG A 61 -6.94 0.32 -0.79
CA ARG A 61 -8.01 1.30 -0.94
C ARG A 61 -9.23 0.81 -0.19
N GLY A 62 -9.92 1.71 0.46
CA GLY A 62 -11.14 1.39 1.17
C GLY A 62 -11.54 2.53 2.07
N SER A 63 -12.40 2.24 3.04
CA SER A 63 -12.76 3.26 4.01
C SER A 63 -11.54 3.61 4.84
N ILE A 64 -11.58 4.77 5.48
CA ILE A 64 -10.46 5.19 6.31
C ILE A 64 -10.15 4.16 7.37
N ALA A 65 -11.18 3.65 8.04
CA ALA A 65 -10.97 2.68 9.10
C ALA A 65 -10.36 1.39 8.57
N ASP A 66 -10.85 0.93 7.42
CA ASP A 66 -10.33 -0.30 6.86
C ASP A 66 -8.89 -0.15 6.39
N VAL A 67 -8.58 1.00 5.79
CA VAL A 67 -7.22 1.22 5.33
C VAL A 67 -6.26 1.31 6.50
N GLU A 68 -6.68 1.97 7.58
CA GLU A 68 -5.82 2.05 8.75
C GLU A 68 -5.56 0.68 9.34
N GLU A 69 -6.59 -0.15 9.39
CA GLU A 69 -6.43 -1.48 9.93
C GLU A 69 -5.55 -2.34 9.03
N ALA A 70 -5.76 -2.25 7.73
CA ALA A 70 -4.95 -3.01 6.79
C ALA A 70 -3.50 -2.57 6.84
N MET A 71 -3.27 -1.27 6.94
CA MET A 71 -1.91 -0.76 7.00
C MET A 71 -1.20 -1.21 8.27
N ARG A 72 -1.94 -1.24 9.38
CA ARG A 72 -1.36 -1.67 10.64
C ARG A 72 -0.91 -3.13 10.55
N ALA A 73 -1.78 -3.98 10.02
CA ALA A 73 -1.45 -5.39 9.88
C ALA A 73 -0.31 -5.61 8.91
N ALA A 74 -0.35 -4.90 7.77
CA ALA A 74 0.69 -5.05 6.77
C ALA A 74 2.03 -4.57 7.29
N GLU A 75 2.03 -3.46 7.99
CA GLU A 75 3.26 -2.91 8.51
C GLU A 75 3.88 -3.85 9.55
N ALA A 76 3.05 -4.46 10.38
CA ALA A 76 3.56 -5.37 11.40
C ALA A 76 4.31 -6.54 10.75
N VAL A 77 3.74 -7.08 9.69
CA VAL A 77 4.38 -8.19 9.00
C VAL A 77 5.66 -7.73 8.31
N ALA A 78 5.59 -6.59 7.62
CA ALA A 78 6.75 -6.09 6.90
C ALA A 78 7.87 -5.73 7.86
N THR A 79 7.53 -5.18 9.02
CA THR A 79 8.54 -4.84 10.00
C THR A 79 9.20 -6.09 10.53
N ALA A 80 8.43 -7.14 10.76
CA ALA A 80 8.99 -8.40 11.24
C ALA A 80 9.99 -8.95 10.25
N HIS A 81 9.82 -8.65 8.98
CA HIS A 81 10.77 -9.07 7.95
C HIS A 81 11.78 -7.98 7.62
N LYS A 82 11.76 -6.89 8.39
CA LYS A 82 12.71 -5.80 8.24
C LYS A 82 12.67 -5.18 6.85
N GLY A 83 11.47 -5.09 6.30
CA GLY A 83 11.32 -4.62 4.94
C GLY A 83 10.61 -3.28 4.77
N VAL A 84 10.21 -2.61 5.84
CA VAL A 84 9.48 -1.35 5.70
C VAL A 84 10.43 -0.23 5.31
N VAL A 85 10.05 0.51 4.29
CA VAL A 85 10.80 1.68 3.86
C VAL A 85 10.02 2.94 4.22
N SER A 86 8.74 2.98 3.90
CA SER A 86 7.92 4.14 4.23
C SER A 86 6.46 3.75 4.18
N LYS A 87 5.63 4.59 4.77
CA LYS A 87 4.18 4.36 4.74
C LYS A 87 3.47 5.70 4.72
N HIS A 88 2.34 5.74 4.04
CA HIS A 88 1.52 6.94 3.94
C HIS A 88 0.06 6.54 3.87
N ILE A 89 -0.79 7.30 4.51
CA ILE A 89 -2.22 7.12 4.38
C ILE A 89 -2.81 8.45 3.95
N ILE A 90 -3.55 8.43 2.86
CA ILE A 90 -4.19 9.61 2.34
C ILE A 90 -5.68 9.40 2.44
N ALA A 91 -6.33 10.25 3.22
CA ALA A 91 -7.77 10.15 3.39
C ALA A 91 -8.43 11.10 2.43
N ARG A 92 -9.39 10.59 1.68
CA ARG A 92 -10.19 11.43 0.78
C ARG A 92 -9.33 12.27 -0.14
N PRO A 93 -8.48 11.65 -0.90
CA PRO A 93 -7.58 12.40 -1.77
C PRO A 93 -8.31 13.24 -2.80
N THR A 94 -9.46 12.81 -3.24
CA THR A 94 -10.19 13.54 -4.24
C THR A 94 -10.70 14.85 -3.73
N GLN A 95 -11.06 14.89 -2.47
CA GLN A 95 -11.56 16.10 -1.88
C GLN A 95 -10.55 17.22 -1.92
N ILE A 96 -9.33 16.90 -1.71
CA ILE A 96 -8.29 17.90 -1.68
C ILE A 96 -8.21 18.63 -2.98
N GLN A 97 -8.33 17.90 -4.06
CA GLN A 97 -8.24 18.54 -5.34
C GLN A 97 -9.37 19.46 -5.62
N LYS A 98 -10.53 19.13 -5.12
CA LYS A 98 -11.65 19.97 -5.39
C LYS A 98 -11.55 21.31 -4.74
N LYS A 99 -10.82 21.38 -3.69
CA LYS A 99 -10.71 22.64 -3.01
C LYS A 99 -10.02 23.67 -3.84
N CYS A 100 -9.21 23.28 -4.70
CA CYS A 100 -8.51 24.24 -5.52
C CYS A 100 -9.32 24.83 -6.66
#